data_d393ee05d362c67743c3c7cb58244b0b
#
_entry.id   d393ee05d362c67743c3c7cb58244b0b
#
_cell.length_a   1.000
_cell.length_b   1.000
_cell.length_c   1.000
_cell.angle_alpha   90.00
_cell.angle_beta   90.00
_cell.angle_gamma   90.00
#
_symmetry.space_group_name_H-M   'P 1'
#
loop_
_entity.id
_entity.type
_entity.pdbx_description
1 polymer ?
#
loop_
_entity_poly.entity_id
_entity_poly.type
_entity_poly.pdbx_seq_one_letter_code
_entity_poly.pdbx_strand_id
1 'polypeptide(L)'
;MASTTVAGQNSDVRIEVISQPEDFTQVTEVVRDAFGHQARDGVYLSMNPGWDTPEGVVRGAGRMANRFTTVSKNNKGEPNAVFLKATVPDPENAGQRRIVGMAIWAQQSAIEGHGDQPPKDLIKELGLESIFPGNEAEQRYAAACMGSLHKRREEVIAEKATAAEPAVFVLDMCAVDPKFQGKGIAKKLVQWGLDEAKRRGGLELLLEASSMGRHVYSKLGFKQEGPEIEYDVEEQFAHRDRPSNIFMRTGDGQ
;
A
#
# COMPACT_ATOMS: atom_id res chain seq x y z
N MET A 1 -20.16 37.95 -23.43
CA MET A 1 -20.15 36.54 -23.00
C MET A 1 -18.68 36.14 -22.85
N ALA A 2 -18.19 36.14 -21.65
CA ALA A 2 -16.82 35.77 -21.38
C ALA A 2 -16.78 34.24 -21.18
N SER A 3 -16.08 33.56 -22.08
CA SER A 3 -15.81 32.13 -22.00
C SER A 3 -14.80 31.90 -20.92
N THR A 4 -15.24 31.40 -19.76
CA THR A 4 -14.36 30.98 -18.70
C THR A 4 -13.77 29.62 -19.07
N THR A 5 -12.57 29.64 -19.61
CA THR A 5 -11.78 28.43 -19.87
C THR A 5 -11.42 27.80 -18.50
N VAL A 6 -12.04 26.68 -18.16
CA VAL A 6 -11.64 25.84 -17.05
C VAL A 6 -10.30 25.20 -17.41
N ALA A 7 -9.22 25.89 -17.07
CA ALA A 7 -7.87 25.36 -17.21
C ALA A 7 -7.70 24.16 -16.28
N GLY A 8 -7.18 23.05 -16.82
CA GLY A 8 -7.15 21.74 -16.21
C GLY A 8 -6.49 21.71 -14.83
N GLN A 9 -7.25 21.27 -13.82
CA GLN A 9 -6.83 21.03 -12.43
C GLN A 9 -5.81 19.88 -12.27
N ASN A 10 -5.26 19.35 -13.35
CA ASN A 10 -4.38 18.17 -13.32
C ASN A 10 -2.86 18.50 -13.31
N SER A 11 -2.48 19.77 -13.45
CA SER A 11 -1.07 20.21 -13.62
C SER A 11 -0.30 20.39 -12.30
N ASP A 12 -0.96 20.46 -11.15
CA ASP A 12 -0.30 20.81 -9.87
C ASP A 12 -0.24 19.67 -8.85
N VAL A 13 -0.44 18.43 -9.28
CA VAL A 13 -0.20 17.26 -8.42
C VAL A 13 1.29 16.96 -8.38
N ARG A 14 1.90 17.00 -7.19
CA ARG A 14 3.29 16.59 -6.94
C ARG A 14 3.33 15.25 -6.25
N ILE A 15 4.28 14.40 -6.67
CA ILE A 15 4.62 13.15 -5.98
C ILE A 15 5.94 13.38 -5.28
N GLU A 16 5.96 13.15 -3.98
CA GLU A 16 7.11 13.42 -3.12
C GLU A 16 7.34 12.23 -2.18
N VAL A 17 8.60 11.91 -1.89
CA VAL A 17 8.92 10.95 -0.83
C VAL A 17 8.64 11.62 0.51
N ILE A 18 7.92 10.91 1.39
CA ILE A 18 7.68 11.36 2.76
C ILE A 18 9.03 11.40 3.50
N SER A 19 9.32 12.52 4.12
CA SER A 19 10.55 12.75 4.90
C SER A 19 10.28 13.13 6.34
N GLN A 20 9.01 13.38 6.70
CA GLN A 20 8.61 13.83 8.04
C GLN A 20 7.49 12.95 8.57
N PRO A 21 7.58 12.43 9.81
CA PRO A 21 6.56 11.57 10.41
C PRO A 21 5.22 12.30 10.64
N GLU A 22 5.21 13.63 10.69
CA GLU A 22 4.01 14.45 10.83
C GLU A 22 3.04 14.31 9.65
N ASP A 23 3.54 13.99 8.46
CA ASP A 23 2.73 13.74 7.26
C ASP A 23 1.73 12.61 7.48
N PHE A 24 2.03 11.63 8.37
CA PHE A 24 1.19 10.46 8.56
C PHE A 24 -0.17 10.75 9.17
N THR A 25 -0.39 11.90 9.79
CA THR A 25 -1.73 12.33 10.20
C THR A 25 -2.65 12.47 8.98
N GLN A 26 -2.24 13.27 7.97
CA GLN A 26 -3.01 13.44 6.73
C GLN A 26 -3.04 12.16 5.88
N VAL A 27 -1.92 11.40 5.83
CA VAL A 27 -1.86 10.11 5.13
C VAL A 27 -2.90 9.14 5.68
N THR A 28 -3.03 9.04 7.00
CA THR A 28 -4.01 8.15 7.64
C THR A 28 -5.45 8.57 7.33
N GLU A 29 -5.73 9.85 7.27
CA GLU A 29 -7.04 10.36 6.84
C GLU A 29 -7.38 9.95 5.40
N VAL A 30 -6.43 10.08 4.47
CA VAL A 30 -6.58 9.62 3.08
C VAL A 30 -6.87 8.12 3.01
N VAL A 31 -6.10 7.31 3.76
CA VAL A 31 -6.28 5.85 3.81
C VAL A 31 -7.63 5.49 4.42
N ARG A 32 -8.01 6.11 5.54
CA ARG A 32 -9.33 5.92 6.18
C ARG A 32 -10.47 6.24 5.22
N ASP A 33 -10.39 7.36 4.51
CA ASP A 33 -11.47 7.80 3.62
C ASP A 33 -11.58 6.88 2.39
N ALA A 34 -10.45 6.39 1.86
CA ALA A 34 -10.43 5.48 0.72
C ALA A 34 -10.81 4.03 1.10
N PHE A 35 -10.12 3.44 2.08
CA PHE A 35 -10.34 2.02 2.43
C PHE A 35 -11.47 1.82 3.44
N GLY A 36 -11.64 2.74 4.41
CA GLY A 36 -12.67 2.64 5.43
C GLY A 36 -14.02 3.12 4.91
N HIS A 37 -14.15 4.41 4.60
CA HIS A 37 -15.45 4.99 4.24
C HIS A 37 -15.92 4.60 2.85
N GLN A 38 -15.07 4.64 1.84
CA GLN A 38 -15.45 4.39 0.45
C GLN A 38 -15.51 2.90 0.14
N ALA A 39 -14.39 2.17 0.30
CA ALA A 39 -14.29 0.77 -0.10
C ALA A 39 -14.86 -0.20 0.93
N ARG A 40 -14.92 0.17 2.21
CA ARG A 40 -15.22 -0.73 3.35
C ARG A 40 -14.40 -2.01 3.28
N ASP A 41 -13.11 -1.85 2.98
CA ASP A 41 -12.19 -2.94 2.75
C ASP A 41 -12.01 -3.81 4.01
N GLY A 42 -12.47 -5.05 3.96
CA GLY A 42 -12.49 -5.95 5.11
C GLY A 42 -11.10 -6.29 5.65
N VAL A 43 -10.06 -6.28 4.81
CA VAL A 43 -8.67 -6.47 5.26
C VAL A 43 -8.19 -5.23 6.01
N TYR A 44 -8.41 -4.04 5.46
CA TYR A 44 -8.10 -2.79 6.16
C TYR A 44 -8.83 -2.70 7.50
N LEU A 45 -10.13 -3.01 7.53
CA LEU A 45 -10.95 -2.96 8.75
C LEU A 45 -10.45 -3.96 9.80
N SER A 46 -10.03 -5.16 9.38
CA SER A 46 -9.49 -6.19 10.29
C SER A 46 -8.18 -5.79 10.94
N MET A 47 -7.42 -4.89 10.34
CA MET A 47 -6.13 -4.41 10.85
C MET A 47 -6.24 -3.09 11.63
N ASN A 48 -7.40 -2.42 11.59
CA ASN A 48 -7.55 -1.07 12.12
C ASN A 48 -8.82 -0.93 12.99
N PRO A 49 -8.91 -1.61 14.16
CA PRO A 49 -10.06 -1.47 15.04
C PRO A 49 -10.26 -0.03 15.47
N GLY A 50 -11.52 0.46 15.39
CA GLY A 50 -11.87 1.86 15.67
C GLY A 50 -11.33 2.87 14.65
N TRP A 51 -11.09 2.43 13.41
CA TRP A 51 -10.54 3.20 12.30
C TRP A 51 -11.30 4.53 12.02
N ASP A 52 -12.58 4.58 12.35
CA ASP A 52 -13.50 5.70 12.13
C ASP A 52 -13.56 6.67 13.33
N THR A 53 -12.84 6.37 14.42
CA THR A 53 -12.76 7.25 15.59
C THR A 53 -11.51 8.15 15.55
N PRO A 54 -11.53 9.32 16.18
CA PRO A 54 -10.34 10.19 16.29
C PRO A 54 -9.12 9.46 16.87
N GLU A 55 -9.34 8.63 17.91
CA GLU A 55 -8.27 7.85 18.55
C GLU A 55 -7.73 6.77 17.63
N GLY A 56 -8.59 6.15 16.79
CA GLY A 56 -8.19 5.18 15.79
C GLY A 56 -7.31 5.80 14.70
N VAL A 57 -7.64 7.01 14.25
CA VAL A 57 -6.81 7.77 13.30
C VAL A 57 -5.44 8.06 13.91
N VAL A 58 -5.38 8.53 15.15
CA VAL A 58 -4.10 8.78 15.85
C VAL A 58 -3.28 7.50 15.98
N ARG A 59 -3.90 6.37 16.37
CA ARG A 59 -3.21 5.07 16.44
C ARG A 59 -2.70 4.62 15.07
N GLY A 60 -3.50 4.79 14.02
CA GLY A 60 -3.13 4.47 12.64
C GLY A 60 -1.92 5.29 12.17
N ALA A 61 -1.94 6.60 12.39
CA ALA A 61 -0.83 7.49 12.09
C ALA A 61 0.44 7.10 12.85
N GLY A 62 0.32 6.77 14.14
CA GLY A 62 1.43 6.32 14.96
C GLY A 62 2.05 5.01 14.44
N ARG A 63 1.25 4.03 14.03
CA ARG A 63 1.76 2.79 13.43
C ARG A 63 2.50 3.03 12.10
N MET A 64 1.96 3.88 11.23
CA MET A 64 2.63 4.25 9.97
C MET A 64 3.92 5.01 10.21
N ALA A 65 3.93 5.98 11.14
CA ALA A 65 5.13 6.71 11.52
C ALA A 65 6.21 5.77 12.11
N ASN A 66 5.81 4.82 12.96
CA ASN A 66 6.74 3.82 13.49
C ASN A 66 7.33 2.96 12.36
N ARG A 67 6.50 2.44 11.45
CA ARG A 67 6.97 1.69 10.28
C ARG A 67 7.96 2.51 9.43
N PHE A 68 7.68 3.79 9.23
CA PHE A 68 8.56 4.70 8.50
C PHE A 68 9.91 4.88 9.19
N THR A 69 9.94 5.08 10.51
CA THR A 69 11.19 5.32 11.26
C THR A 69 12.04 4.05 11.45
N THR A 70 11.43 2.87 11.28
CA THR A 70 12.11 1.57 11.44
C THR A 70 12.46 0.88 10.11
N VAL A 71 12.39 1.61 8.98
CA VAL A 71 12.73 1.06 7.66
C VAL A 71 14.15 0.54 7.64
N SER A 72 14.29 -0.73 7.29
CA SER A 72 15.57 -1.40 7.06
C SER A 72 16.21 -0.97 5.73
N LYS A 73 17.46 -1.35 5.52
CA LYS A 73 18.18 -1.08 4.26
C LYS A 73 18.69 -2.38 3.65
N ASN A 74 18.74 -2.41 2.32
CA ASN A 74 19.41 -3.47 1.60
C ASN A 74 20.94 -3.31 1.66
N ASN A 75 21.67 -4.30 1.11
CA ASN A 75 23.13 -4.30 1.07
C ASN A 75 23.75 -3.19 0.17
N LYS A 76 22.92 -2.51 -0.65
CA LYS A 76 23.31 -1.32 -1.42
C LYS A 76 23.12 -0.02 -0.62
N GLY A 77 22.62 -0.12 0.64
CA GLY A 77 22.34 1.03 1.52
C GLY A 77 21.03 1.75 1.20
N GLU A 78 20.19 1.21 0.32
CA GLU A 78 18.90 1.78 -0.06
C GLU A 78 17.80 1.34 0.91
N PRO A 79 16.83 2.21 1.25
CA PRO A 79 15.71 1.84 2.12
C PRO A 79 14.86 0.76 1.46
N ASN A 80 14.51 -0.28 2.22
CA ASN A 80 13.65 -1.35 1.75
C ASN A 80 12.19 -0.90 1.58
N ALA A 81 11.74 0.14 2.28
CA ALA A 81 10.44 0.72 2.05
C ALA A 81 10.53 2.21 1.74
N VAL A 82 9.71 2.69 0.79
CA VAL A 82 9.61 4.09 0.41
C VAL A 82 8.15 4.52 0.53
N PHE A 83 7.92 5.58 1.29
CA PHE A 83 6.59 6.16 1.50
C PHE A 83 6.44 7.39 0.62
N LEU A 84 5.40 7.43 -0.19
CA LEU A 84 5.09 8.54 -1.09
C LEU A 84 3.85 9.29 -0.62
N LYS A 85 3.86 10.59 -0.86
CA LYS A 85 2.67 11.44 -0.79
C LYS A 85 2.40 12.10 -2.14
N ALA A 86 1.13 12.21 -2.48
CA ALA A 86 0.66 13.06 -3.56
C ALA A 86 0.04 14.31 -2.96
N THR A 87 0.53 15.48 -3.36
CA THR A 87 0.07 16.75 -2.80
C THR A 87 -0.53 17.65 -3.88
N VAL A 88 -1.48 18.48 -3.46
CA VAL A 88 -2.06 19.59 -4.25
C VAL A 88 -2.00 20.88 -3.45
N PRO A 89 -2.10 22.08 -4.07
CA PRO A 89 -2.27 23.31 -3.31
C PRO A 89 -3.46 23.21 -2.36
N ASP A 90 -3.29 23.67 -1.14
CA ASP A 90 -4.37 23.71 -0.16
C ASP A 90 -5.25 24.95 -0.41
N PRO A 91 -6.54 24.78 -0.76
CA PRO A 91 -7.42 25.90 -1.03
C PRO A 91 -7.75 26.74 0.21
N GLU A 92 -7.61 26.15 1.41
CA GLU A 92 -7.93 26.79 2.70
C GLU A 92 -6.71 27.52 3.29
N ASN A 93 -5.49 27.11 2.91
CA ASN A 93 -4.24 27.65 3.45
C ASN A 93 -3.30 28.06 2.30
N ALA A 94 -3.37 29.33 1.90
CA ALA A 94 -2.58 29.87 0.81
C ALA A 94 -1.06 29.60 1.00
N GLY A 95 -0.42 29.05 0.00
CA GLY A 95 1.00 28.71 0.02
C GLY A 95 1.32 27.36 0.65
N GLN A 96 0.36 26.67 1.24
CA GLN A 96 0.52 25.30 1.75
C GLN A 96 0.04 24.27 0.73
N ARG A 97 0.45 23.01 0.96
CA ARG A 97 -0.01 21.87 0.16
C ARG A 97 -0.68 20.84 1.07
N ARG A 98 -1.69 20.21 0.55
CA ARG A 98 -2.49 19.18 1.22
C ARG A 98 -2.17 17.82 0.62
N ILE A 99 -2.03 16.79 1.45
CA ILE A 99 -1.88 15.41 1.00
C ILE A 99 -3.25 14.87 0.56
N VAL A 100 -3.30 14.35 -0.67
CA VAL A 100 -4.53 13.81 -1.29
C VAL A 100 -4.34 12.38 -1.82
N GLY A 101 -3.16 11.80 -1.64
CA GLY A 101 -2.88 10.43 -2.00
C GLY A 101 -1.57 9.97 -1.38
N MET A 102 -1.40 8.67 -1.29
CA MET A 102 -0.20 8.05 -0.77
C MET A 102 0.09 6.72 -1.44
N ALA A 103 1.34 6.27 -1.40
CA ALA A 103 1.71 4.90 -1.71
C ALA A 103 2.87 4.43 -0.83
N ILE A 104 2.92 3.12 -0.57
CA ILE A 104 4.07 2.47 0.05
C ILE A 104 4.60 1.45 -0.95
N TRP A 105 5.87 1.60 -1.30
CA TRP A 105 6.61 0.65 -2.09
C TRP A 105 7.63 -0.06 -1.21
N ALA A 106 7.70 -1.39 -1.27
CA ALA A 106 8.59 -2.19 -0.45
C ALA A 106 9.42 -3.15 -1.32
N GLN A 107 10.75 -3.13 -1.14
CA GLN A 107 11.64 -4.12 -1.72
C GLN A 107 11.66 -5.35 -0.81
N GLN A 108 11.30 -6.49 -1.36
CA GLN A 108 11.23 -7.76 -0.63
C GLN A 108 12.08 -8.83 -1.32
N SER A 109 12.66 -9.73 -0.53
CA SER A 109 13.49 -10.83 -1.01
C SER A 109 13.51 -11.99 -0.01
N ALA A 110 13.60 -13.22 -0.52
CA ALA A 110 13.92 -14.39 0.32
C ALA A 110 15.40 -14.43 0.72
N ILE A 111 16.25 -13.64 0.03
CA ILE A 111 17.71 -13.59 0.25
C ILE A 111 18.05 -12.40 1.14
N GLU A 112 18.73 -12.67 2.24
CA GLU A 112 19.16 -11.64 3.20
C GLU A 112 19.98 -10.53 2.51
N GLY A 113 19.70 -9.28 2.88
CA GLY A 113 20.38 -8.10 2.33
C GLY A 113 19.85 -7.62 0.98
N HIS A 114 18.96 -8.35 0.31
CA HIS A 114 18.37 -7.94 -0.97
C HIS A 114 16.97 -7.29 -0.82
N GLY A 115 16.42 -7.24 0.37
CA GLY A 115 15.12 -6.67 0.70
C GLY A 115 14.63 -7.20 2.03
N ASP A 116 13.44 -6.76 2.47
CA ASP A 116 12.81 -7.33 3.64
C ASP A 116 12.35 -8.76 3.36
N GLN A 117 12.57 -9.66 4.30
CA GLN A 117 12.11 -11.04 4.18
C GLN A 117 10.60 -11.11 4.44
N PRO A 118 9.88 -12.02 3.76
CA PRO A 118 8.50 -12.33 4.13
C PRO A 118 8.40 -12.71 5.61
N PRO A 119 7.33 -12.27 6.30
CA PRO A 119 7.15 -12.56 7.72
C PRO A 119 6.98 -14.06 7.98
N LYS A 120 7.65 -14.57 9.01
CA LYS A 120 7.49 -15.98 9.45
C LYS A 120 6.36 -16.15 10.44
N ASP A 121 6.06 -15.12 11.21
CA ASP A 121 5.00 -15.07 12.21
C ASP A 121 4.24 -13.75 12.07
N LEU A 122 3.12 -13.81 11.35
CA LEU A 122 2.30 -12.64 11.07
C LEU A 122 1.73 -12.00 12.34
N ILE A 123 1.39 -12.78 13.37
CA ILE A 123 0.85 -12.23 14.62
C ILE A 123 1.91 -11.34 15.28
N LYS A 124 3.13 -11.84 15.38
CA LYS A 124 4.24 -11.12 16.00
C LYS A 124 4.70 -9.93 15.14
N GLU A 125 4.93 -10.17 13.85
CA GLU A 125 5.58 -9.18 12.98
C GLU A 125 4.65 -8.02 12.59
N LEU A 126 3.33 -8.28 12.55
CA LEU A 126 2.31 -7.22 12.41
C LEU A 126 1.93 -6.58 13.76
N GLY A 127 2.47 -7.07 14.88
CA GLY A 127 2.17 -6.55 16.20
C GLY A 127 0.71 -6.71 16.62
N LEU A 128 0.06 -7.81 16.19
CA LEU A 128 -1.39 -8.01 16.38
C LEU A 128 -1.80 -8.08 17.85
N GLU A 129 -0.91 -8.50 18.75
CA GLU A 129 -1.16 -8.44 20.19
C GLU A 129 -1.39 -7.00 20.67
N SER A 130 -0.66 -6.04 20.14
CA SER A 130 -0.87 -4.62 20.49
C SER A 130 -2.12 -4.01 19.87
N ILE A 131 -2.58 -4.57 18.75
CA ILE A 131 -3.82 -4.14 18.06
C ILE A 131 -5.04 -4.76 18.74
N PHE A 132 -4.94 -6.03 19.16
CA PHE A 132 -6.02 -6.82 19.78
C PHE A 132 -5.54 -7.45 21.09
N PRO A 133 -5.26 -6.66 22.14
CA PRO A 133 -4.71 -7.18 23.38
C PRO A 133 -5.65 -8.21 24.02
N GLY A 134 -5.13 -9.43 24.28
CA GLY A 134 -5.86 -10.52 24.86
C GLY A 134 -6.97 -11.12 23.99
N ASN A 135 -7.11 -10.72 22.73
CA ASN A 135 -8.11 -11.25 21.80
C ASN A 135 -7.45 -12.07 20.69
N GLU A 136 -7.02 -13.28 21.04
CA GLU A 136 -6.33 -14.19 20.11
C GLU A 136 -7.15 -14.52 18.85
N ALA A 137 -8.49 -14.55 18.94
CA ALA A 137 -9.33 -14.87 17.81
C ALA A 137 -9.24 -13.76 16.73
N GLU A 138 -9.29 -12.49 17.12
CA GLU A 138 -9.09 -11.36 16.18
C GLU A 138 -7.67 -11.30 15.65
N GLN A 139 -6.67 -11.64 16.46
CA GLN A 139 -5.28 -11.72 15.98
C GLN A 139 -5.13 -12.78 14.88
N ARG A 140 -5.68 -13.99 15.09
CA ARG A 140 -5.67 -15.06 14.07
C ARG A 140 -6.45 -14.66 12.82
N TYR A 141 -7.60 -14.03 12.98
CA TYR A 141 -8.39 -13.55 11.84
C TYR A 141 -7.60 -12.52 11.00
N ALA A 142 -7.02 -11.51 11.62
CA ALA A 142 -6.22 -10.51 10.93
C ALA A 142 -5.00 -11.13 10.24
N ALA A 143 -4.29 -12.04 10.93
CA ALA A 143 -3.18 -12.78 10.36
C ALA A 143 -3.60 -13.65 9.17
N ALA A 144 -4.73 -14.36 9.25
CA ALA A 144 -5.27 -15.18 8.18
C ALA A 144 -5.66 -14.34 6.94
N CYS A 145 -6.26 -13.16 7.15
CA CYS A 145 -6.57 -12.23 6.06
C CYS A 145 -5.28 -11.76 5.36
N MET A 146 -4.27 -11.34 6.10
CA MET A 146 -3.00 -10.88 5.53
C MET A 146 -2.22 -12.02 4.87
N GLY A 147 -2.17 -13.20 5.46
CA GLY A 147 -1.51 -14.37 4.88
C GLY A 147 -2.16 -14.80 3.57
N SER A 148 -3.51 -14.82 3.52
CA SER A 148 -4.24 -15.12 2.29
C SER A 148 -3.97 -14.08 1.20
N LEU A 149 -4.00 -12.79 1.56
CA LEU A 149 -3.73 -11.69 0.64
C LEU A 149 -2.34 -11.78 0.04
N HIS A 150 -1.31 -12.08 0.84
CA HIS A 150 0.09 -12.08 0.41
C HIS A 150 0.62 -13.43 -0.08
N LYS A 151 -0.19 -14.50 -0.04
CA LYS A 151 0.25 -15.86 -0.38
C LYS A 151 1.00 -15.93 -1.71
N ARG A 152 0.42 -15.42 -2.78
CA ARG A 152 1.06 -15.49 -4.11
C ARG A 152 2.31 -14.60 -4.20
N ARG A 153 2.30 -13.45 -3.54
CA ARG A 153 3.48 -12.57 -3.40
C ARG A 153 4.65 -13.33 -2.79
N GLU A 154 4.44 -14.03 -1.69
CA GLU A 154 5.49 -14.79 -0.98
C GLU A 154 6.03 -15.93 -1.83
N GLU A 155 5.17 -16.63 -2.58
CA GLU A 155 5.58 -17.66 -3.54
C GLU A 155 6.51 -17.06 -4.62
N VAL A 156 6.15 -15.91 -5.21
CA VAL A 156 6.98 -15.23 -6.22
C VAL A 156 8.32 -14.78 -5.62
N ILE A 157 8.33 -14.28 -4.39
CA ILE A 157 9.57 -13.92 -3.70
C ILE A 157 10.48 -15.14 -3.55
N ALA A 158 9.93 -16.30 -3.20
CA ALA A 158 10.69 -17.54 -3.09
C ALA A 158 11.18 -18.04 -4.47
N GLU A 159 10.37 -17.95 -5.53
CA GLU A 159 10.75 -18.26 -6.90
C GLU A 159 11.94 -17.41 -7.37
N LYS A 160 12.01 -16.14 -6.96
CA LYS A 160 13.10 -15.20 -7.32
C LYS A 160 14.40 -15.43 -6.57
N ALA A 161 14.46 -16.28 -5.56
CA ALA A 161 15.66 -16.49 -4.74
C ALA A 161 16.91 -16.87 -5.54
N THR A 162 16.74 -17.47 -6.72
CA THR A 162 17.85 -17.88 -7.61
C THR A 162 18.07 -16.96 -8.81
N ALA A 163 17.30 -15.87 -8.91
CA ALA A 163 17.45 -14.89 -9.97
C ALA A 163 18.70 -14.03 -9.80
N ALA A 164 19.19 -13.41 -10.89
CA ALA A 164 20.32 -12.49 -10.85
C ALA A 164 20.07 -11.28 -9.94
N GLU A 165 18.82 -10.77 -9.95
CA GLU A 165 18.32 -9.78 -8.97
C GLU A 165 17.25 -10.49 -8.12
N PRO A 166 17.61 -11.05 -6.95
CA PRO A 166 16.72 -11.91 -6.15
C PRO A 166 15.78 -11.11 -5.27
N ALA A 167 15.21 -10.04 -5.80
CA ALA A 167 14.28 -9.17 -5.11
C ALA A 167 13.12 -8.77 -6.02
N VAL A 168 12.03 -8.37 -5.40
CA VAL A 168 10.85 -7.77 -6.04
C VAL A 168 10.56 -6.40 -5.44
N PHE A 169 9.80 -5.57 -6.14
CA PHE A 169 9.35 -4.28 -5.63
C PHE A 169 7.82 -4.27 -5.56
N VAL A 170 7.28 -4.22 -4.36
CA VAL A 170 5.86 -4.44 -4.09
C VAL A 170 5.16 -3.12 -3.83
N LEU A 171 4.04 -2.87 -4.50
CA LEU A 171 3.10 -1.84 -4.09
C LEU A 171 2.26 -2.36 -2.92
N ASP A 172 2.71 -2.08 -1.72
CA ASP A 172 2.11 -2.58 -0.49
C ASP A 172 0.83 -1.82 -0.10
N MET A 173 0.75 -0.55 -0.47
CA MET A 173 -0.43 0.28 -0.28
C MET A 173 -0.48 1.40 -1.32
N CYS A 174 -1.69 1.71 -1.83
CA CYS A 174 -1.94 2.89 -2.65
C CYS A 174 -3.35 3.40 -2.38
N ALA A 175 -3.46 4.64 -1.91
CA ALA A 175 -4.72 5.29 -1.61
C ALA A 175 -4.77 6.68 -2.20
N VAL A 176 -5.96 7.09 -2.66
CA VAL A 176 -6.26 8.46 -3.12
C VAL A 176 -7.56 8.89 -2.47
N ASP A 177 -7.55 10.08 -1.85
CA ASP A 177 -8.75 10.70 -1.28
C ASP A 177 -9.90 10.65 -2.32
N PRO A 178 -11.07 10.10 -1.97
CA PRO A 178 -12.21 9.96 -2.87
C PRO A 178 -12.57 11.23 -3.64
N LYS A 179 -12.38 12.41 -3.05
CA LYS A 179 -12.63 13.72 -3.68
C LYS A 179 -11.63 14.06 -4.78
N PHE A 180 -10.49 13.36 -4.82
CA PHE A 180 -9.40 13.61 -5.78
C PHE A 180 -9.18 12.44 -6.74
N GLN A 181 -9.97 11.38 -6.67
CA GLN A 181 -9.93 10.27 -7.63
C GLN A 181 -10.31 10.71 -9.06
N GLY A 182 -10.01 9.86 -10.03
CA GLY A 182 -10.26 10.19 -11.47
C GLY A 182 -9.30 11.22 -12.08
N LYS A 183 -8.37 11.79 -11.28
CA LYS A 183 -7.42 12.83 -11.72
C LYS A 183 -6.01 12.29 -12.04
N GLY A 184 -5.83 10.98 -12.16
CA GLY A 184 -4.56 10.36 -12.52
C GLY A 184 -3.53 10.30 -11.38
N ILE A 185 -3.91 10.58 -10.12
CA ILE A 185 -3.00 10.58 -8.97
C ILE A 185 -2.42 9.19 -8.72
N ALA A 186 -3.27 8.15 -8.66
CA ALA A 186 -2.83 6.77 -8.50
C ALA A 186 -1.84 6.37 -9.61
N LYS A 187 -2.12 6.75 -10.87
CA LYS A 187 -1.19 6.51 -11.99
C LYS A 187 0.20 7.11 -11.72
N LYS A 188 0.27 8.35 -11.21
CA LYS A 188 1.55 9.01 -10.92
C LYS A 188 2.30 8.31 -9.77
N LEU A 189 1.60 7.90 -8.71
CA LEU A 189 2.17 7.15 -7.58
C LEU A 189 2.74 5.80 -8.02
N VAL A 190 2.03 5.10 -8.92
CA VAL A 190 2.48 3.81 -9.45
C VAL A 190 3.61 3.99 -10.47
N GLN A 191 3.55 5.01 -11.32
CA GLN A 191 4.63 5.32 -12.26
C GLN A 191 5.95 5.59 -11.54
N TRP A 192 5.91 6.28 -10.40
CA TRP A 192 7.10 6.47 -9.56
C TRP A 192 7.73 5.13 -9.17
N GLY A 193 6.92 4.15 -8.78
CA GLY A 193 7.40 2.80 -8.42
C GLY A 193 8.01 2.05 -9.61
N LEU A 194 7.43 2.18 -10.81
CA LEU A 194 8.00 1.61 -12.05
C LEU A 194 9.38 2.21 -12.34
N ASP A 195 9.52 3.53 -12.23
CA ASP A 195 10.78 4.24 -12.46
C ASP A 195 11.84 3.84 -11.42
N GLU A 196 11.42 3.73 -10.16
CA GLU A 196 12.31 3.33 -9.06
C GLU A 196 12.74 1.86 -9.15
N ALA A 197 11.85 0.94 -9.52
CA ALA A 197 12.19 -0.47 -9.74
C ALA A 197 13.23 -0.62 -10.86
N LYS A 198 13.07 0.15 -11.95
CA LYS A 198 14.05 0.22 -13.03
C LYS A 198 15.40 0.75 -12.53
N ARG A 199 15.41 1.81 -11.73
CA ARG A 199 16.63 2.37 -11.13
C ARG A 199 17.36 1.37 -10.21
N ARG A 200 16.59 0.53 -9.49
CA ARG A 200 17.12 -0.50 -8.58
C ARG A 200 17.66 -1.75 -9.29
N GLY A 201 17.67 -1.79 -10.59
CA GLY A 201 18.21 -2.90 -11.39
C GLY A 201 17.16 -3.67 -12.18
N GLY A 202 15.98 -3.09 -12.41
CA GLY A 202 14.91 -3.73 -13.17
C GLY A 202 14.14 -4.75 -12.36
N LEU A 203 13.86 -4.44 -11.09
CA LEU A 203 13.09 -5.32 -10.22
C LEU A 203 11.68 -5.54 -10.78
N GLU A 204 11.21 -6.76 -10.69
CA GLU A 204 9.82 -7.08 -10.98
C GLU A 204 8.89 -6.44 -9.95
N LEU A 205 7.76 -5.89 -10.42
CA LEU A 205 6.79 -5.26 -9.54
C LEU A 205 5.58 -6.16 -9.32
N LEU A 206 5.16 -6.22 -8.06
CA LEU A 206 4.01 -7.01 -7.59
C LEU A 206 3.02 -6.11 -6.86
N LEU A 207 1.75 -6.50 -6.88
CA LEU A 207 0.70 -5.89 -6.07
C LEU A 207 -0.53 -6.80 -5.96
N GLU A 208 -1.34 -6.56 -4.93
CA GLU A 208 -2.70 -7.09 -4.83
C GLU A 208 -3.70 -5.97 -5.14
N ALA A 209 -4.40 -6.15 -6.27
CA ALA A 209 -5.27 -5.13 -6.82
C ALA A 209 -6.71 -5.27 -6.33
N SER A 210 -7.23 -4.26 -5.64
CA SER A 210 -8.66 -4.15 -5.39
C SER A 210 -9.43 -3.92 -6.70
N SER A 211 -10.74 -4.16 -6.70
CA SER A 211 -11.60 -3.91 -7.85
C SER A 211 -11.47 -2.48 -8.42
N MET A 212 -11.21 -1.50 -7.57
CA MET A 212 -11.02 -0.09 -7.97
C MET A 212 -9.66 0.17 -8.64
N GLY A 213 -8.60 -0.56 -8.22
CA GLY A 213 -7.24 -0.34 -8.70
C GLY A 213 -6.91 -1.06 -10.01
N ARG A 214 -7.52 -2.20 -10.31
CA ARG A 214 -7.19 -3.10 -11.44
C ARG A 214 -6.97 -2.39 -12.77
N HIS A 215 -7.89 -1.47 -13.10
CA HIS A 215 -7.82 -0.73 -14.36
C HIS A 215 -6.60 0.19 -14.49
N VAL A 216 -6.19 0.83 -13.39
CA VAL A 216 -4.98 1.68 -13.37
C VAL A 216 -3.74 0.84 -13.58
N TYR A 217 -3.63 -0.28 -12.85
CA TYR A 217 -2.47 -1.17 -12.89
C TYR A 217 -2.33 -1.86 -14.25
N SER A 218 -3.43 -2.35 -14.83
CA SER A 218 -3.41 -2.95 -16.17
C SER A 218 -2.89 -1.98 -17.24
N LYS A 219 -3.24 -0.69 -17.15
CA LYS A 219 -2.75 0.35 -18.07
C LYS A 219 -1.26 0.67 -17.89
N LEU A 220 -0.69 0.28 -16.78
CA LEU A 220 0.73 0.47 -16.44
C LEU A 220 1.57 -0.80 -16.62
N GLY A 221 1.02 -1.82 -17.29
CA GLY A 221 1.75 -3.02 -17.65
C GLY A 221 1.62 -4.19 -16.68
N PHE A 222 0.92 -4.02 -15.55
CA PHE A 222 0.64 -5.15 -14.67
C PHE A 222 -0.39 -6.09 -15.28
N LYS A 223 -0.14 -7.38 -15.16
CA LYS A 223 -1.02 -8.46 -15.63
C LYS A 223 -1.52 -9.27 -14.44
N GLN A 224 -2.79 -9.62 -14.47
CA GLN A 224 -3.34 -10.55 -13.49
C GLN A 224 -2.69 -11.93 -13.65
N GLU A 225 -2.35 -12.55 -12.53
CA GLU A 225 -1.92 -13.94 -12.45
C GLU A 225 -2.78 -14.69 -11.44
N GLY A 226 -3.35 -15.80 -11.87
CA GLY A 226 -4.26 -16.60 -11.06
C GLY A 226 -5.67 -16.03 -10.93
N PRO A 227 -6.51 -16.70 -10.13
CA PRO A 227 -7.88 -16.28 -9.83
C PRO A 227 -7.94 -15.11 -8.86
N GLU A 228 -9.14 -14.72 -8.49
CA GLU A 228 -9.40 -13.83 -7.36
C GLU A 228 -8.91 -14.47 -6.05
N ILE A 229 -8.37 -13.64 -5.16
CA ILE A 229 -7.78 -14.12 -3.90
C ILE A 229 -8.89 -14.64 -2.99
N GLU A 230 -8.75 -15.90 -2.58
CA GLU A 230 -9.59 -16.53 -1.58
C GLU A 230 -8.96 -16.34 -0.20
N TYR A 231 -9.79 -15.89 0.75
CA TYR A 231 -9.35 -15.66 2.14
C TYR A 231 -9.67 -16.88 3.00
N ASP A 232 -8.64 -17.61 3.39
CA ASP A 232 -8.75 -18.78 4.27
C ASP A 232 -8.81 -18.32 5.72
N VAL A 233 -10.03 -18.23 6.25
CA VAL A 233 -10.32 -17.76 7.61
C VAL A 233 -11.13 -18.78 8.38
N GLU A 234 -11.05 -18.76 9.70
CA GLU A 234 -11.86 -19.63 10.58
C GLU A 234 -13.37 -19.44 10.30
N GLU A 235 -14.14 -20.54 10.37
CA GLU A 235 -15.57 -20.57 10.05
C GLU A 235 -16.40 -19.51 10.81
N GLN A 236 -16.04 -19.26 12.06
CA GLN A 236 -16.70 -18.22 12.87
C GLN A 236 -16.65 -16.82 12.25
N PHE A 237 -15.68 -16.55 11.37
CA PHE A 237 -15.49 -15.29 10.67
C PHE A 237 -15.94 -15.31 9.20
N ALA A 238 -16.49 -16.43 8.73
CA ALA A 238 -16.93 -16.59 7.35
C ALA A 238 -17.98 -15.55 6.91
N HIS A 239 -18.75 -15.03 7.87
CA HIS A 239 -19.80 -14.01 7.67
C HIS A 239 -19.25 -12.60 7.42
N ARG A 240 -17.96 -12.33 7.65
CA ARG A 240 -17.36 -11.00 7.46
C ARG A 240 -17.06 -10.74 5.99
N ASP A 241 -17.35 -9.52 5.54
CA ASP A 241 -17.02 -9.10 4.19
C ASP A 241 -15.48 -9.01 3.99
N ARG A 242 -15.03 -9.51 2.86
CA ARG A 242 -13.64 -9.42 2.41
C ARG A 242 -13.57 -8.78 1.03
N PRO A 243 -12.50 -7.99 0.74
CA PRO A 243 -12.41 -7.32 -0.53
C PRO A 243 -12.15 -8.31 -1.67
N SER A 244 -12.66 -7.97 -2.86
CA SER A 244 -12.29 -8.65 -4.10
C SER A 244 -10.90 -8.17 -4.53
N ASN A 245 -9.88 -8.97 -4.30
CA ASN A 245 -8.51 -8.69 -4.71
C ASN A 245 -7.99 -9.73 -5.70
N ILE A 246 -7.12 -9.29 -6.62
CA ILE A 246 -6.39 -10.14 -7.54
C ILE A 246 -4.89 -9.86 -7.42
N PHE A 247 -4.07 -10.89 -7.57
CA PHE A 247 -2.64 -10.70 -7.69
C PHE A 247 -2.28 -10.22 -9.10
N MET A 248 -1.42 -9.21 -9.19
CA MET A 248 -0.91 -8.69 -10.46
C MET A 248 0.59 -8.46 -10.39
N ARG A 249 1.27 -8.67 -11.53
CA ARG A 249 2.72 -8.50 -11.68
C ARG A 249 3.10 -7.95 -13.05
N THR A 250 4.29 -7.35 -13.15
CA THR A 250 4.81 -6.88 -14.43
C THR A 250 5.50 -7.99 -15.23
N GLY A 251 5.98 -9.04 -14.58
CA GLY A 251 6.87 -10.03 -15.17
C GLY A 251 8.33 -9.56 -15.26
N ASP A 252 9.22 -10.44 -15.65
CA ASP A 252 10.65 -10.15 -15.78
C ASP A 252 10.91 -9.16 -16.93
N GLY A 253 11.70 -8.13 -16.68
CA GLY A 253 12.31 -7.30 -17.73
C GLY A 253 11.44 -6.22 -18.32
N GLN A 254 10.57 -5.58 -17.54
CA GLN A 254 9.88 -4.33 -17.96
C GLN A 254 10.48 -3.08 -17.35
#